data_6d64251bd340e5290762bc5021c136dc
#
_entry.id   6d64251bd340e5290762bc5021c136dc
#
_cell.length_a   1.000
_cell.length_b   1.000
_cell.length_c   1.000
_cell.angle_alpha   90.00
_cell.angle_beta   90.00
_cell.angle_gamma   90.00
#
_symmetry.space_group_name_H-M   'P 1'
#
loop_
_entity.id
_entity.type
_entity.pdbx_description
1 polymer ?
#
loop_
_entity_poly.entity_id
_entity_poly.type
_entity_poly.pdbx_seq_one_letter_code
_entity_poly.pdbx_strand_id
1 'polypeptide(L)'
;LAWHISKEYGGECYCENCEKAFRVWLKKKYHTIEEVNRVWDTAFWGHTFYDWEEIVLPNLLSEHFAYERTMFQGISLDYRRFNSDSILECYRLEYEAVKRHTPDIPVTTNLMGFYKPLDYQKWAKYMDMVSWDNYPSNQDTPAQIALSHELMRGIGGGKPFLLMEQTPSVTNWLPYNALKRPGVMRLWSYQAVAHGADSVMFFQMRRSIGACEKYHGAIIDHVGNENTRVFREAAALGAELKALGDETLGARARKETAILFDWENWWAIEYSAGPSVLLKYRDEIQNYYTALYEQNMATDIIGVEDDFSDYRVIIAPVLYMVKPGVDEKIKAFVQAGGIFVTTFFSGYVDDHDLVVTGGYPGKLRDLLGIWVEESDALPEGETNHFTWKGARHEAVLLCDLLHPEGAGVLATYEED
;
A
#
# COMPACT_ATOMS: atom_id res chain seq x y z
N LEU A 1 -13.29 11.05 -14.20
CA LEU A 1 -13.61 9.79 -14.94
C LEU A 1 -12.48 9.29 -15.82
N ALA A 2 -11.57 10.17 -16.29
CA ALA A 2 -10.43 9.77 -17.12
C ALA A 2 -9.45 8.82 -16.40
N TRP A 3 -9.33 8.90 -15.13
CA TRP A 3 -8.43 8.07 -14.31
C TRP A 3 -8.97 6.68 -13.96
N HIS A 4 -10.22 6.35 -14.33
CA HIS A 4 -10.76 4.99 -14.31
C HIS A 4 -10.71 4.27 -15.68
N ILE A 5 -10.05 4.85 -16.67
CA ILE A 5 -10.13 4.41 -18.09
C ILE A 5 -9.23 3.22 -18.38
N SER A 6 -8.46 2.69 -17.49
CA SER A 6 -7.63 1.57 -17.85
C SER A 6 -8.38 0.26 -17.79
N LYS A 7 -7.97 -0.64 -18.65
CA LYS A 7 -8.37 -2.05 -18.64
C LYS A 7 -8.20 -2.57 -17.20
N GLU A 8 -9.27 -3.07 -16.60
CA GLU A 8 -9.27 -3.60 -15.24
C GLU A 8 -9.05 -2.56 -14.11
N TYR A 9 -9.72 -1.41 -14.17
CA TYR A 9 -9.70 -0.41 -13.08
C TYR A 9 -8.29 0.05 -12.68
N GLY A 10 -7.52 0.58 -13.59
CA GLY A 10 -6.21 1.12 -13.32
C GLY A 10 -5.06 0.26 -13.86
N GLY A 11 -5.32 -0.59 -14.84
CA GLY A 11 -4.29 -1.19 -15.67
C GLY A 11 -3.48 -0.11 -16.39
N GLU A 12 -2.30 -0.45 -16.82
CA GLU A 12 -1.42 0.47 -17.53
C GLU A 12 -1.91 0.75 -18.96
N CYS A 13 -1.74 1.97 -19.44
CA CYS A 13 -2.06 2.34 -20.80
C CYS A 13 -0.80 2.28 -21.67
N TYR A 14 -0.81 1.45 -22.69
CA TYR A 14 0.33 1.21 -23.58
C TYR A 14 0.09 1.75 -25.00
N CYS A 15 -0.54 2.92 -25.12
CA CYS A 15 -0.75 3.55 -26.42
C CYS A 15 0.43 4.46 -26.82
N GLU A 16 0.50 4.83 -28.11
CA GLU A 16 1.56 5.72 -28.63
C GLU A 16 1.66 7.06 -27.90
N ASN A 17 0.54 7.58 -27.40
CA ASN A 17 0.56 8.84 -26.65
C ASN A 17 1.24 8.65 -25.27
N CYS A 18 0.99 7.50 -24.62
CA CYS A 18 1.67 7.16 -23.38
C CYS A 18 3.16 6.92 -23.59
N GLU A 19 3.56 6.30 -24.71
CA GLU A 19 4.97 6.12 -25.06
C GLU A 19 5.70 7.47 -25.21
N LYS A 20 5.12 8.39 -25.99
CA LYS A 20 5.66 9.75 -26.16
C LYS A 20 5.74 10.49 -24.82
N ALA A 21 4.69 10.41 -24.02
CA ALA A 21 4.64 11.06 -22.71
C ALA A 21 5.64 10.46 -21.74
N PHE A 22 5.83 9.15 -21.74
CA PHE A 22 6.84 8.46 -20.92
C PHE A 22 8.26 8.91 -21.25
N ARG A 23 8.61 9.01 -22.53
CA ARG A 23 9.91 9.57 -22.95
C ARG A 23 10.11 11.01 -22.46
N VAL A 24 9.07 11.84 -22.50
CA VAL A 24 9.12 13.21 -21.94
C VAL A 24 9.32 13.17 -20.42
N TRP A 25 8.62 12.29 -19.71
CA TRP A 25 8.76 12.12 -18.28
C TRP A 25 10.17 11.66 -17.90
N LEU A 26 10.75 10.69 -18.63
CA LEU A 26 12.12 10.23 -18.44
C LEU A 26 13.15 11.34 -18.69
N LYS A 27 12.99 12.12 -19.77
CA LYS A 27 13.85 13.29 -20.07
C LYS A 27 13.84 14.30 -18.92
N LYS A 28 12.68 14.53 -18.31
CA LYS A 28 12.56 15.42 -17.15
C LYS A 28 13.21 14.84 -15.90
N LYS A 29 13.14 13.54 -15.70
CA LYS A 29 13.68 12.85 -14.52
C LYS A 29 15.19 12.67 -14.59
N TYR A 30 15.71 12.22 -15.72
CA TYR A 30 17.11 11.77 -15.88
C TYR A 30 17.98 12.69 -16.71
N HIS A 31 17.40 13.58 -17.46
CA HIS A 31 18.05 14.59 -18.30
C HIS A 31 18.83 14.03 -19.51
N THR A 32 19.58 12.93 -19.36
CA THR A 32 20.37 12.31 -20.44
C THR A 32 20.05 10.83 -20.60
N ILE A 33 20.32 10.28 -21.80
CA ILE A 33 20.12 8.86 -22.08
C ILE A 33 21.16 8.00 -21.36
N GLU A 34 22.37 8.54 -21.14
CA GLU A 34 23.44 7.89 -20.38
C GLU A 34 23.03 7.67 -18.93
N GLU A 35 22.32 8.64 -18.34
CA GLU A 35 21.81 8.49 -16.98
C GLU A 35 20.69 7.44 -16.92
N VAL A 36 19.81 7.36 -17.90
CA VAL A 36 18.83 6.26 -18.02
C VAL A 36 19.54 4.92 -18.09
N ASN A 37 20.56 4.79 -18.94
CA ASN A 37 21.33 3.56 -19.07
C ASN A 37 21.99 3.18 -17.74
N ARG A 38 22.51 4.15 -17.01
CA ARG A 38 23.15 3.92 -15.71
C ARG A 38 22.16 3.41 -14.67
N VAL A 39 21.01 4.08 -14.52
CA VAL A 39 20.03 3.77 -13.47
C VAL A 39 19.18 2.53 -13.76
N TRP A 40 19.11 2.10 -15.01
CA TRP A 40 18.43 0.86 -15.39
C TRP A 40 19.41 -0.31 -15.59
N ASP A 41 20.72 -0.08 -15.43
CA ASP A 41 21.80 -1.06 -15.69
C ASP A 41 21.65 -1.72 -17.07
N THR A 42 21.42 -0.93 -18.10
CA THR A 42 21.12 -1.41 -19.45
C THR A 42 22.29 -2.08 -20.14
N ALA A 43 23.51 -2.00 -19.57
CA ALA A 43 24.67 -2.79 -20.02
C ALA A 43 24.41 -4.29 -19.87
N PHE A 44 23.58 -4.68 -18.91
CA PHE A 44 23.16 -6.07 -18.75
C PHE A 44 22.43 -6.58 -20.00
N TRP A 45 22.88 -7.70 -20.54
CA TRP A 45 22.43 -8.31 -21.81
C TRP A 45 22.47 -7.40 -23.04
N GLY A 46 23.19 -6.26 -22.99
CA GLY A 46 23.34 -5.37 -24.13
C GLY A 46 22.09 -4.53 -24.46
N HIS A 47 21.29 -4.18 -23.46
CA HIS A 47 20.07 -3.38 -23.62
C HIS A 47 20.31 -1.87 -23.67
N THR A 48 21.55 -1.42 -23.92
CA THR A 48 21.94 0.01 -23.92
C THR A 48 21.15 0.78 -24.99
N PHE A 49 20.52 1.86 -24.58
CA PHE A 49 19.86 2.81 -25.45
C PHE A 49 20.84 3.89 -25.90
N TYR A 50 20.77 4.27 -27.17
CA TYR A 50 21.58 5.34 -27.78
C TYR A 50 20.77 6.57 -28.12
N ASP A 51 19.46 6.42 -28.23
CA ASP A 51 18.51 7.52 -28.48
C ASP A 51 17.24 7.29 -27.67
N TRP A 52 16.58 8.39 -27.32
CA TRP A 52 15.30 8.37 -26.62
C TRP A 52 14.20 7.64 -27.39
N GLU A 53 14.25 7.68 -28.73
CA GLU A 53 13.27 7.03 -29.58
C GLU A 53 13.37 5.49 -29.58
N GLU A 54 14.48 4.93 -29.08
CA GLU A 54 14.65 3.49 -28.89
C GLU A 54 13.92 2.97 -27.64
N ILE A 55 13.56 3.86 -26.71
CA ILE A 55 12.82 3.44 -25.51
C ILE A 55 11.38 3.14 -25.90
N VAL A 56 10.99 1.87 -25.74
CA VAL A 56 9.62 1.36 -25.93
C VAL A 56 8.93 1.12 -24.61
N LEU A 57 7.60 0.91 -24.64
CA LEU A 57 6.84 0.60 -23.43
C LEU A 57 7.12 -0.84 -22.97
N PRO A 58 7.06 -1.12 -21.66
CA PRO A 58 7.38 -2.44 -21.11
C PRO A 58 6.61 -3.61 -21.73
N ASN A 59 5.36 -3.40 -22.18
CA ASN A 59 4.55 -4.43 -22.81
C ASN A 59 5.05 -4.92 -24.19
N LEU A 60 6.00 -4.19 -24.78
CA LEU A 60 6.65 -4.56 -26.04
C LEU A 60 7.95 -5.34 -25.82
N LEU A 61 8.39 -5.48 -24.58
CA LEU A 61 9.60 -6.21 -24.24
C LEU A 61 9.32 -7.72 -24.23
N SER A 62 10.17 -8.50 -24.93
CA SER A 62 9.96 -9.94 -25.10
C SER A 62 10.14 -10.76 -23.82
N GLU A 63 10.89 -10.22 -22.89
CA GLU A 63 11.24 -10.83 -21.59
C GLU A 63 10.27 -10.49 -20.47
N HIS A 64 9.05 -10.10 -20.82
CA HIS A 64 7.99 -9.87 -19.84
C HIS A 64 7.38 -11.21 -19.40
N PHE A 65 7.50 -11.53 -18.12
CA PHE A 65 6.94 -12.76 -17.55
C PHE A 65 5.48 -12.62 -17.15
N ALA A 66 4.79 -13.75 -17.11
CA ALA A 66 3.49 -13.82 -16.47
C ALA A 66 3.55 -13.38 -14.99
N TYR A 67 2.40 -13.00 -14.42
CA TYR A 67 2.26 -12.62 -13.02
C TYR A 67 3.00 -11.33 -12.62
N GLU A 68 3.01 -10.32 -13.49
CA GLU A 68 3.62 -9.00 -13.26
C GLU A 68 5.16 -9.00 -13.10
N ARG A 69 5.83 -10.12 -13.36
CA ARG A 69 7.29 -10.20 -13.32
C ARG A 69 7.91 -9.73 -14.62
N THR A 70 9.08 -9.15 -14.53
CA THR A 70 9.83 -8.70 -15.70
C THR A 70 11.33 -8.95 -15.52
N MET A 71 12.03 -9.13 -16.65
CA MET A 71 13.50 -9.07 -16.68
C MET A 71 14.04 -7.63 -16.74
N PHE A 72 13.16 -6.63 -16.89
CA PHE A 72 13.48 -5.23 -17.06
C PHE A 72 12.90 -4.40 -15.91
N GLN A 73 13.47 -4.57 -14.70
CA GLN A 73 12.96 -3.92 -13.50
C GLN A 73 12.96 -2.40 -13.62
N GLY A 74 14.08 -1.80 -14.02
CA GLY A 74 14.22 -0.34 -14.07
C GLY A 74 13.17 0.35 -14.93
N ILE A 75 13.00 -0.07 -16.18
CA ILE A 75 11.98 0.51 -17.08
C ILE A 75 10.57 0.23 -16.58
N SER A 76 10.31 -0.97 -16.04
CA SER A 76 8.98 -1.34 -15.55
C SER A 76 8.59 -0.55 -14.30
N LEU A 77 9.53 -0.36 -13.38
CA LEU A 77 9.33 0.46 -12.18
C LEU A 77 9.07 1.93 -12.55
N ASP A 78 9.87 2.50 -13.46
CA ASP A 78 9.67 3.87 -13.92
C ASP A 78 8.38 4.03 -14.72
N TYR A 79 7.97 3.02 -15.45
CA TYR A 79 6.69 3.07 -16.15
C TYR A 79 5.51 3.07 -15.17
N ARG A 80 5.61 2.32 -14.08
CA ARG A 80 4.62 2.35 -12.99
C ARG A 80 4.56 3.71 -12.32
N ARG A 81 5.71 4.31 -12.02
CA ARG A 81 5.81 5.67 -11.50
C ARG A 81 5.18 6.69 -12.44
N PHE A 82 5.54 6.63 -13.72
CA PHE A 82 4.96 7.49 -14.76
C PHE A 82 3.44 7.35 -14.86
N ASN A 83 2.93 6.12 -14.84
CA ASN A 83 1.51 5.86 -14.93
C ASN A 83 0.75 6.46 -13.74
N SER A 84 1.25 6.23 -12.51
CA SER A 84 0.69 6.84 -11.30
C SER A 84 0.74 8.38 -11.35
N ASP A 85 1.85 8.97 -11.80
CA ASP A 85 2.02 10.42 -11.95
C ASP A 85 1.08 11.00 -12.99
N SER A 86 0.91 10.33 -14.13
CA SER A 86 0.02 10.77 -15.20
C SER A 86 -1.44 10.82 -14.76
N ILE A 87 -1.88 9.83 -14.00
CA ILE A 87 -3.26 9.80 -13.49
C ILE A 87 -3.44 10.86 -12.39
N LEU A 88 -2.44 11.03 -11.52
CA LEU A 88 -2.43 12.11 -10.54
C LEU A 88 -2.53 13.50 -11.20
N GLU A 89 -1.86 13.70 -12.31
CA GLU A 89 -1.94 14.98 -13.03
C GLU A 89 -3.36 15.23 -13.56
N CYS A 90 -4.08 14.20 -14.02
CA CYS A 90 -5.50 14.34 -14.39
C CYS A 90 -6.34 14.81 -13.20
N TYR A 91 -6.15 14.19 -12.03
CA TYR A 91 -6.82 14.61 -10.80
C TYR A 91 -6.49 16.07 -10.45
N ARG A 92 -5.22 16.48 -10.52
CA ARG A 92 -4.78 17.84 -10.22
C ARG A 92 -5.42 18.87 -11.13
N LEU A 93 -5.53 18.60 -12.43
CA LEU A 93 -6.20 19.49 -13.39
C LEU A 93 -7.69 19.68 -13.05
N GLU A 94 -8.38 18.60 -12.65
CA GLU A 94 -9.76 18.65 -12.18
C GLU A 94 -9.88 19.43 -10.86
N TYR A 95 -9.01 19.12 -9.90
CA TYR A 95 -8.93 19.83 -8.62
C TYR A 95 -8.76 21.34 -8.80
N GLU A 96 -7.79 21.75 -9.60
CA GLU A 96 -7.53 23.17 -9.89
C GLU A 96 -8.71 23.84 -10.61
N ALA A 97 -9.38 23.12 -11.52
CA ALA A 97 -10.57 23.64 -12.20
C ALA A 97 -11.72 23.89 -11.23
N VAL A 98 -11.96 22.97 -10.32
CA VAL A 98 -13.00 23.11 -9.27
C VAL A 98 -12.64 24.25 -8.30
N LYS A 99 -11.38 24.28 -7.83
CA LYS A 99 -10.92 25.31 -6.87
C LYS A 99 -10.96 26.75 -7.40
N ARG A 100 -10.89 26.95 -8.72
CA ARG A 100 -11.10 28.29 -9.32
C ARG A 100 -12.51 28.84 -9.08
N HIS A 101 -13.51 27.96 -8.92
CA HIS A 101 -14.92 28.35 -8.74
C HIS A 101 -15.39 28.22 -7.30
N THR A 102 -14.84 27.26 -6.56
CA THR A 102 -15.25 26.94 -5.19
C THR A 102 -14.01 26.72 -4.30
N PRO A 103 -13.22 27.78 -4.02
CA PRO A 103 -11.93 27.65 -3.33
C PRO A 103 -12.07 27.06 -1.92
N ASP A 104 -13.17 27.34 -1.24
CA ASP A 104 -13.41 26.94 0.17
C ASP A 104 -14.05 25.55 0.31
N ILE A 105 -14.52 24.94 -0.80
CA ILE A 105 -15.13 23.61 -0.72
C ILE A 105 -14.02 22.54 -0.86
N PRO A 106 -13.92 21.62 0.10
CA PRO A 106 -12.94 20.53 0.01
C PRO A 106 -13.17 19.65 -1.22
N VAL A 107 -12.08 19.25 -1.85
CA VAL A 107 -12.06 18.34 -3.02
C VAL A 107 -11.28 17.09 -2.65
N THR A 108 -11.87 15.95 -2.92
CA THR A 108 -11.28 14.63 -2.70
C THR A 108 -11.61 13.70 -3.88
N THR A 109 -11.06 12.52 -3.86
CA THR A 109 -11.48 11.40 -4.71
C THR A 109 -11.46 10.12 -3.88
N ASN A 110 -12.34 9.18 -4.21
CA ASN A 110 -12.41 7.92 -3.46
C ASN A 110 -11.25 6.99 -3.86
N LEU A 111 -10.46 6.63 -2.86
CA LEU A 111 -9.35 5.70 -2.99
C LEU A 111 -9.85 4.26 -2.73
N MET A 112 -9.05 3.27 -3.12
CA MET A 112 -9.44 1.85 -3.03
C MET A 112 -8.56 1.04 -2.06
N GLY A 113 -8.14 1.64 -0.95
CA GLY A 113 -7.30 0.93 0.03
C GLY A 113 -5.91 0.60 -0.52
N PHE A 114 -5.47 -0.64 -0.37
CA PHE A 114 -4.22 -1.15 -0.93
C PHE A 114 -4.33 -1.36 -2.45
N TYR A 115 -4.47 -0.28 -3.18
CA TYR A 115 -4.55 -0.31 -4.64
C TYR A 115 -3.15 -0.19 -5.26
N LYS A 116 -2.60 -1.33 -5.69
CA LYS A 116 -1.23 -1.44 -6.15
C LYS A 116 -0.86 -0.49 -7.31
N PRO A 117 -1.73 -0.23 -8.32
CA PRO A 117 -1.34 0.58 -9.47
C PRO A 117 -1.02 2.05 -9.20
N LEU A 118 -1.47 2.64 -8.09
CA LEU A 118 -1.34 4.08 -7.80
C LEU A 118 -0.71 4.33 -6.44
N ASP A 119 0.31 5.19 -6.40
CA ASP A 119 0.95 5.63 -5.15
C ASP A 119 0.10 6.65 -4.41
N TYR A 120 -0.77 6.16 -3.53
CA TYR A 120 -1.66 7.00 -2.75
C TYR A 120 -0.96 7.87 -1.70
N GLN A 121 0.24 7.53 -1.25
CA GLN A 121 1.03 8.43 -0.39
C GLN A 121 1.40 9.73 -1.12
N LYS A 122 1.76 9.61 -2.40
CA LYS A 122 2.01 10.77 -3.26
C LYS A 122 0.72 11.53 -3.56
N TRP A 123 -0.37 10.82 -3.84
CA TRP A 123 -1.67 11.40 -4.17
C TRP A 123 -2.26 12.23 -3.03
N ALA A 124 -2.21 11.73 -1.81
CA ALA A 124 -2.79 12.39 -0.63
C ALA A 124 -2.22 13.80 -0.39
N LYS A 125 -0.99 14.08 -0.84
CA LYS A 125 -0.36 15.42 -0.76
C LYS A 125 -1.09 16.48 -1.61
N TYR A 126 -1.93 16.08 -2.56
CA TYR A 126 -2.70 16.95 -3.47
C TYR A 126 -4.20 16.94 -3.20
N MET A 127 -4.65 16.26 -2.16
CA MET A 127 -6.05 16.15 -1.77
C MET A 127 -6.32 17.00 -0.53
N ASP A 128 -7.50 17.63 -0.43
CA ASP A 128 -7.87 18.36 0.79
C ASP A 128 -8.13 17.40 1.96
N MET A 129 -8.65 16.22 1.67
CA MET A 129 -8.88 15.15 2.61
C MET A 129 -8.83 13.78 1.93
N VAL A 130 -8.48 12.75 2.66
CA VAL A 130 -8.53 11.37 2.18
C VAL A 130 -9.94 10.85 2.28
N SER A 131 -10.42 10.21 1.22
CA SER A 131 -11.65 9.43 1.23
C SER A 131 -11.44 8.12 0.49
N TRP A 132 -12.18 7.07 0.85
CA TRP A 132 -11.99 5.77 0.25
C TRP A 132 -13.21 4.87 0.30
N ASP A 133 -13.19 3.84 -0.53
CA ASP A 133 -14.24 2.85 -0.66
C ASP A 133 -13.81 1.55 0.00
N ASN A 134 -14.63 1.04 0.92
CA ASN A 134 -14.35 -0.19 1.64
C ASN A 134 -15.49 -1.19 1.51
N TYR A 135 -15.22 -2.28 0.83
CA TYR A 135 -16.17 -3.36 0.57
C TYR A 135 -15.67 -4.71 1.10
N PRO A 136 -15.53 -4.87 2.41
CA PRO A 136 -15.06 -6.14 2.96
C PRO A 136 -16.02 -7.28 2.61
N SER A 137 -15.45 -8.45 2.40
CA SER A 137 -16.20 -9.69 2.32
C SER A 137 -16.50 -10.25 3.72
N ASN A 138 -17.40 -11.22 3.80
CA ASN A 138 -17.66 -11.91 5.08
C ASN A 138 -16.49 -12.84 5.52
N GLN A 139 -15.45 -12.94 4.70
CA GLN A 139 -14.25 -13.73 4.98
C GLN A 139 -13.10 -12.87 5.49
N ASP A 140 -13.17 -11.54 5.30
CA ASP A 140 -12.12 -10.63 5.78
C ASP A 140 -12.13 -10.57 7.30
N THR A 141 -10.94 -10.67 7.88
CA THR A 141 -10.77 -10.55 9.32
C THR A 141 -10.90 -9.11 9.79
N PRO A 142 -11.25 -8.86 11.06
CA PRO A 142 -11.26 -7.49 11.60
C PRO A 142 -9.92 -6.76 11.44
N ALA A 143 -8.79 -7.47 11.54
CA ALA A 143 -7.46 -6.90 11.36
C ALA A 143 -7.20 -6.46 9.90
N GLN A 144 -7.68 -7.22 8.90
CA GLN A 144 -7.55 -6.83 7.49
C GLN A 144 -8.33 -5.56 7.17
N ILE A 145 -9.54 -5.45 7.71
CA ILE A 145 -10.37 -4.24 7.54
C ILE A 145 -9.71 -3.05 8.25
N ALA A 146 -9.25 -3.25 9.48
CA ALA A 146 -8.58 -2.24 10.28
C ALA A 146 -7.30 -1.72 9.62
N LEU A 147 -6.45 -2.60 9.10
CA LEU A 147 -5.22 -2.24 8.38
C LEU A 147 -5.49 -1.26 7.24
N SER A 148 -6.56 -1.48 6.49
CA SER A 148 -6.93 -0.59 5.38
C SER A 148 -7.39 0.79 5.86
N HIS A 149 -8.12 0.87 6.98
CA HIS A 149 -8.47 2.14 7.61
C HIS A 149 -7.22 2.89 8.10
N GLU A 150 -6.28 2.17 8.71
CA GLU A 150 -5.02 2.78 9.18
C GLU A 150 -4.15 3.29 8.04
N LEU A 151 -4.11 2.58 6.90
CA LEU A 151 -3.44 3.08 5.70
C LEU A 151 -4.05 4.41 5.25
N MET A 152 -5.38 4.50 5.14
CA MET A 152 -6.06 5.72 4.69
C MET A 152 -5.83 6.89 5.65
N ARG A 153 -5.82 6.63 6.94
CA ARG A 153 -5.48 7.62 7.94
C ARG A 153 -4.01 8.05 7.85
N GLY A 154 -3.10 7.09 7.67
CA GLY A 154 -1.66 7.34 7.61
C GLY A 154 -1.28 8.20 6.41
N ILE A 155 -1.74 7.88 5.19
CA ILE A 155 -1.46 8.70 4.00
C ILE A 155 -2.03 10.12 4.11
N GLY A 156 -3.06 10.33 4.93
CA GLY A 156 -3.60 11.64 5.29
C GLY A 156 -2.78 12.38 6.38
N GLY A 157 -1.63 11.86 6.80
CA GLY A 157 -0.81 12.44 7.87
C GLY A 157 -1.50 12.36 9.24
N GLY A 158 -2.21 11.28 9.51
CA GLY A 158 -2.95 11.06 10.75
C GLY A 158 -4.24 11.88 10.87
N LYS A 159 -4.61 12.63 9.83
CA LYS A 159 -5.89 13.35 9.80
C LYS A 159 -7.05 12.37 9.62
N PRO A 160 -8.26 12.75 10.04
CA PRO A 160 -9.45 11.97 9.74
C PRO A 160 -9.64 11.74 8.24
N PHE A 161 -10.28 10.63 7.91
CA PHE A 161 -10.66 10.29 6.54
C PHE A 161 -12.18 10.17 6.42
N LEU A 162 -12.69 10.12 5.19
CA LEU A 162 -14.08 9.82 4.93
C LEU A 162 -14.21 8.40 4.39
N LEU A 163 -15.04 7.56 5.02
CA LEU A 163 -15.50 6.33 4.39
C LEU A 163 -16.55 6.69 3.36
N MET A 164 -16.11 6.88 2.10
CA MET A 164 -16.94 7.39 1.01
C MET A 164 -17.97 6.36 0.59
N GLU A 165 -17.56 5.10 0.54
CA GLU A 165 -18.44 4.01 0.15
C GLU A 165 -18.25 2.78 1.02
N GLN A 166 -19.37 2.18 1.40
CA GLN A 166 -19.49 0.77 1.76
C GLN A 166 -20.86 0.28 1.31
N THR A 167 -20.99 -1.03 1.06
CA THR A 167 -22.34 -1.56 0.77
C THR A 167 -23.14 -1.74 2.05
N PRO A 168 -24.43 -1.37 2.06
CA PRO A 168 -25.28 -1.65 3.22
C PRO A 168 -25.67 -3.13 3.34
N SER A 169 -25.51 -3.94 2.26
CA SER A 169 -25.86 -5.37 2.25
C SER A 169 -24.88 -6.18 1.38
N VAL A 170 -25.23 -6.44 0.13
CA VAL A 170 -24.46 -7.27 -0.81
C VAL A 170 -23.68 -6.42 -1.81
N THR A 171 -22.52 -6.88 -2.23
CA THR A 171 -21.83 -6.39 -3.42
C THR A 171 -22.39 -7.06 -4.68
N ASN A 172 -21.78 -6.83 -5.86
CA ASN A 172 -22.19 -7.49 -7.10
C ASN A 172 -21.00 -8.04 -7.93
N TRP A 173 -19.78 -7.97 -7.40
CA TRP A 173 -18.54 -8.36 -8.10
C TRP A 173 -17.73 -9.44 -7.39
N LEU A 174 -18.12 -9.86 -6.19
CA LEU A 174 -17.45 -10.96 -5.50
C LEU A 174 -17.88 -12.31 -6.10
N PRO A 175 -17.05 -13.35 -5.99
CA PRO A 175 -17.44 -14.71 -6.41
C PRO A 175 -18.73 -15.18 -5.72
N TYR A 176 -18.92 -14.78 -4.47
CA TYR A 176 -20.12 -15.03 -3.67
C TYR A 176 -20.56 -13.72 -3.00
N ASN A 177 -21.65 -13.12 -3.49
CA ASN A 177 -22.17 -11.88 -2.95
C ASN A 177 -23.06 -12.17 -1.72
N ALA A 178 -22.44 -12.63 -0.66
CA ALA A 178 -23.13 -12.94 0.59
C ALA A 178 -23.65 -11.65 1.25
N LEU A 179 -24.87 -11.68 1.72
CA LEU A 179 -25.44 -10.55 2.45
C LEU A 179 -24.76 -10.37 3.82
N LYS A 180 -24.61 -9.12 4.23
CA LYS A 180 -24.21 -8.79 5.60
C LYS A 180 -25.28 -9.27 6.59
N ARG A 181 -24.87 -10.03 7.58
CA ARG A 181 -25.76 -10.43 8.67
C ARG A 181 -26.24 -9.21 9.45
N PRO A 182 -27.38 -9.32 10.17
CA PRO A 182 -27.84 -8.24 11.05
C PRO A 182 -26.73 -7.75 11.97
N GLY A 183 -26.55 -6.44 12.07
CA GLY A 183 -25.54 -5.79 12.88
C GLY A 183 -24.14 -5.65 12.26
N VAL A 184 -23.80 -6.38 11.19
CA VAL A 184 -22.48 -6.30 10.55
C VAL A 184 -22.24 -4.92 9.93
N MET A 185 -23.24 -4.33 9.27
CA MET A 185 -23.13 -2.97 8.74
C MET A 185 -22.82 -1.96 9.83
N ARG A 186 -23.50 -2.06 10.97
CA ARG A 186 -23.23 -1.23 12.14
C ARG A 186 -21.82 -1.45 12.69
N LEU A 187 -21.39 -2.69 12.86
CA LEU A 187 -20.06 -3.03 13.37
C LEU A 187 -18.94 -2.43 12.52
N TRP A 188 -19.01 -2.62 11.21
CA TRP A 188 -17.99 -2.09 10.30
C TRP A 188 -18.00 -0.56 10.20
N SER A 189 -19.17 0.07 10.30
CA SER A 189 -19.25 1.53 10.36
C SER A 189 -18.62 2.08 11.64
N TYR A 190 -18.85 1.46 12.78
CA TYR A 190 -18.19 1.84 14.04
C TYR A 190 -16.70 1.54 14.02
N GLN A 191 -16.26 0.46 13.37
CA GLN A 191 -14.84 0.20 13.16
C GLN A 191 -14.19 1.35 12.38
N ALA A 192 -14.79 1.80 11.28
CA ALA A 192 -14.27 2.93 10.53
C ALA A 192 -14.16 4.20 11.41
N VAL A 193 -15.20 4.54 12.18
CA VAL A 193 -15.18 5.67 13.12
C VAL A 193 -14.09 5.51 14.18
N ALA A 194 -13.94 4.32 14.75
CA ALA A 194 -12.90 4.03 15.75
C ALA A 194 -11.47 4.18 15.17
N HIS A 195 -11.28 3.96 13.88
CA HIS A 195 -10.03 4.17 13.15
C HIS A 195 -9.87 5.58 12.58
N GLY A 196 -10.80 6.52 12.87
CA GLY A 196 -10.69 7.94 12.56
C GLY A 196 -11.48 8.40 11.34
N ALA A 197 -12.52 7.69 10.93
CA ALA A 197 -13.44 8.19 9.92
C ALA A 197 -14.37 9.25 10.51
N ASP A 198 -14.42 10.43 9.88
CA ASP A 198 -15.38 11.51 10.22
C ASP A 198 -16.73 11.33 9.52
N SER A 199 -16.82 10.41 8.57
CA SER A 199 -18.06 10.13 7.84
C SER A 199 -18.14 8.68 7.43
N VAL A 200 -19.37 8.14 7.44
CA VAL A 200 -19.70 6.82 6.94
C VAL A 200 -20.78 6.97 5.90
N MET A 201 -20.48 6.71 4.65
CA MET A 201 -21.39 6.79 3.53
C MET A 201 -21.59 5.44 2.86
N PHE A 202 -22.67 5.31 2.14
CA PHE A 202 -23.09 4.05 1.54
C PHE A 202 -23.28 4.15 0.04
N PHE A 203 -22.73 3.24 -0.70
CA PHE A 203 -23.15 2.96 -2.06
C PHE A 203 -24.13 1.76 -2.03
N GLN A 204 -25.46 1.92 -2.32
CA GLN A 204 -26.01 3.19 -2.78
C GLN A 204 -27.33 3.51 -2.05
N MET A 205 -27.84 4.72 -2.24
CA MET A 205 -29.11 5.11 -1.61
C MET A 205 -30.28 4.29 -2.15
N ARG A 206 -30.40 4.15 -3.48
CA ARG A 206 -31.48 3.42 -4.14
C ARG A 206 -30.91 2.41 -5.11
N ARG A 207 -31.38 1.17 -5.00
CA ARG A 207 -30.91 0.05 -5.81
C ARG A 207 -31.17 0.27 -7.30
N SER A 208 -30.14 0.08 -8.12
CA SER A 208 -30.21 0.19 -9.58
C SER A 208 -31.17 -0.84 -10.15
N ILE A 209 -31.98 -0.44 -11.16
CA ILE A 209 -32.96 -1.31 -11.80
C ILE A 209 -32.41 -2.02 -13.04
N GLY A 210 -31.22 -1.63 -13.48
CA GLY A 210 -30.58 -2.17 -14.69
C GLY A 210 -29.06 -2.23 -14.55
N ALA A 211 -28.39 -2.63 -15.63
CA ALA A 211 -26.92 -2.81 -15.72
C ALA A 211 -26.37 -3.80 -14.67
N CYS A 212 -25.04 -3.83 -14.50
CA CYS A 212 -24.40 -4.80 -13.60
C CYS A 212 -24.74 -4.54 -12.12
N GLU A 213 -24.91 -3.28 -11.72
CA GLU A 213 -25.17 -2.89 -10.34
C GLU A 213 -26.62 -3.10 -9.87
N LYS A 214 -27.51 -3.61 -10.70
CA LYS A 214 -28.84 -4.06 -10.26
C LYS A 214 -28.79 -5.12 -9.16
N TYR A 215 -27.67 -5.82 -9.01
CA TYR A 215 -27.44 -6.80 -7.94
C TYR A 215 -26.77 -6.21 -6.70
N HIS A 216 -26.24 -4.99 -6.79
CA HIS A 216 -25.61 -4.32 -5.64
C HIS A 216 -26.66 -3.91 -4.61
N GLY A 217 -26.36 -4.08 -3.32
CA GLY A 217 -27.25 -3.68 -2.24
C GLY A 217 -27.43 -2.16 -2.13
N ALA A 218 -28.54 -1.74 -1.57
CA ALA A 218 -28.83 -0.32 -1.37
C ALA A 218 -29.63 -0.10 -0.09
N ILE A 219 -29.69 1.15 0.39
CA ILE A 219 -30.52 1.53 1.53
C ILE A 219 -32.00 1.30 1.21
N ILE A 220 -32.44 1.75 0.02
CA ILE A 220 -33.78 1.48 -0.51
C ILE A 220 -33.64 0.40 -1.59
N ASP A 221 -34.07 -0.81 -1.27
CA ASP A 221 -34.05 -1.96 -2.16
C ASP A 221 -35.15 -1.86 -3.25
N HIS A 222 -35.17 -2.83 -4.19
CA HIS A 222 -36.16 -2.92 -5.26
C HIS A 222 -37.61 -2.91 -4.78
N VAL A 223 -37.86 -3.29 -3.53
CA VAL A 223 -39.21 -3.16 -2.91
C VAL A 223 -39.69 -1.71 -2.83
N GLY A 224 -38.75 -0.75 -2.87
CA GLY A 224 -39.02 0.68 -3.05
C GLY A 224 -39.55 1.43 -1.83
N ASN A 225 -39.48 0.84 -0.63
CA ASN A 225 -39.94 1.47 0.62
C ASN A 225 -39.04 1.13 1.80
N GLU A 226 -39.32 1.73 2.97
CA GLU A 226 -38.54 1.63 4.19
C GLU A 226 -38.71 0.31 4.96
N ASN A 227 -39.59 -0.59 4.53
CA ASN A 227 -39.97 -1.80 5.27
C ASN A 227 -38.93 -2.95 5.09
N THR A 228 -37.66 -2.62 4.93
CA THR A 228 -36.56 -3.60 4.86
C THR A 228 -35.70 -3.57 6.11
N ARG A 229 -35.04 -4.69 6.39
CA ARG A 229 -34.04 -4.75 7.48
C ARG A 229 -32.95 -3.72 7.27
N VAL A 230 -32.39 -3.65 6.05
CA VAL A 230 -31.28 -2.76 5.71
C VAL A 230 -31.64 -1.30 5.94
N PHE A 231 -32.83 -0.86 5.51
CA PHE A 231 -33.27 0.52 5.75
C PHE A 231 -33.36 0.84 7.25
N ARG A 232 -33.96 -0.06 8.04
CA ARG A 232 -34.10 0.15 9.49
C ARG A 232 -32.75 0.17 10.19
N GLU A 233 -31.82 -0.71 9.84
CA GLU A 233 -30.46 -0.71 10.39
C GLU A 233 -29.69 0.56 10.02
N ALA A 234 -29.78 1.02 8.77
CA ALA A 234 -29.13 2.25 8.32
C ALA A 234 -29.72 3.49 9.03
N ALA A 235 -31.06 3.56 9.19
CA ALA A 235 -31.71 4.64 9.92
C ALA A 235 -31.31 4.66 11.41
N ALA A 236 -31.23 3.49 12.04
CA ALA A 236 -30.78 3.37 13.43
C ALA A 236 -29.32 3.81 13.58
N LEU A 237 -28.43 3.34 12.71
CA LEU A 237 -27.03 3.75 12.67
C LEU A 237 -26.88 5.26 12.48
N GLY A 238 -27.62 5.86 11.55
CA GLY A 238 -27.61 7.31 11.33
C GLY A 238 -28.05 8.10 12.56
N ALA A 239 -29.05 7.60 13.29
CA ALA A 239 -29.49 8.19 14.55
C ALA A 239 -28.44 8.09 15.66
N GLU A 240 -27.76 6.94 15.77
CA GLU A 240 -26.65 6.71 16.71
C GLU A 240 -25.49 7.65 16.43
N LEU A 241 -24.99 7.71 15.18
CA LEU A 241 -23.89 8.59 14.80
C LEU A 241 -24.24 10.07 15.00
N LYS A 242 -25.50 10.46 14.71
CA LYS A 242 -25.97 11.81 15.01
C LYS A 242 -25.99 12.12 16.53
N ALA A 243 -26.30 11.13 17.37
CA ALA A 243 -26.29 11.29 18.83
C ALA A 243 -24.86 11.38 19.39
N LEU A 244 -23.88 10.73 18.76
CA LEU A 244 -22.45 10.93 19.10
C LEU A 244 -22.01 12.37 18.80
N GLY A 245 -22.62 13.00 17.80
CA GLY A 245 -22.35 14.40 17.47
C GLY A 245 -20.88 14.64 17.16
N ASP A 246 -20.36 15.73 17.74
CA ASP A 246 -19.00 16.18 17.49
C ASP A 246 -17.94 15.46 18.33
N GLU A 247 -18.32 14.50 19.18
CA GLU A 247 -17.36 13.86 20.09
C GLU A 247 -16.29 13.01 19.37
N THR A 248 -16.62 12.52 18.17
CA THR A 248 -15.69 11.73 17.36
C THR A 248 -15.10 12.50 16.19
N LEU A 249 -15.65 13.66 15.83
CA LEU A 249 -15.17 14.43 14.67
C LEU A 249 -13.76 14.97 14.92
N GLY A 250 -12.88 14.76 13.96
CA GLY A 250 -11.49 15.18 14.05
C GLY A 250 -10.67 14.39 15.09
N ALA A 251 -11.22 13.33 15.66
CA ALA A 251 -10.56 12.57 16.70
C ALA A 251 -9.27 11.90 16.19
N ARG A 252 -8.20 12.03 17.00
CA ARG A 252 -6.90 11.42 16.71
C ARG A 252 -6.48 10.56 17.90
N ALA A 253 -6.39 9.27 17.68
CA ALA A 253 -5.74 8.40 18.66
C ALA A 253 -4.21 8.63 18.58
N ARG A 254 -3.57 8.92 19.73
CA ARG A 254 -2.12 8.90 19.80
C ARG A 254 -1.65 7.45 19.74
N LYS A 255 -0.71 7.17 18.84
CA LYS A 255 -0.11 5.86 18.68
C LYS A 255 1.39 5.98 18.82
N GLU A 256 1.99 5.00 19.47
CA GLU A 256 3.44 4.96 19.72
C GLU A 256 4.16 3.99 18.78
N THR A 257 3.40 3.25 17.98
CA THR A 257 3.91 2.25 17.02
C THR A 257 3.44 2.58 15.61
N ALA A 258 4.34 2.49 14.65
CA ALA A 258 3.99 2.56 13.24
C ALA A 258 4.64 1.43 12.44
N ILE A 259 3.97 1.03 11.36
CA ILE A 259 4.51 0.16 10.32
C ILE A 259 4.75 1.03 9.08
N LEU A 260 5.94 0.90 8.51
CA LEU A 260 6.28 1.57 7.26
C LEU A 260 5.67 0.82 6.07
N PHE A 261 5.08 1.58 5.16
CA PHE A 261 4.57 1.08 3.89
C PHE A 261 5.01 2.00 2.75
N ASP A 262 5.47 1.43 1.64
CA ASP A 262 5.91 2.19 0.47
C ASP A 262 5.45 1.49 -0.82
N TRP A 263 4.75 2.22 -1.71
CA TRP A 263 4.28 1.71 -2.99
C TRP A 263 5.42 1.32 -3.93
N GLU A 264 6.49 2.10 -3.97
CA GLU A 264 7.63 1.82 -4.85
C GLU A 264 8.39 0.57 -4.39
N ASN A 265 8.54 0.40 -3.07
CA ASN A 265 9.04 -0.84 -2.47
C ASN A 265 8.16 -2.04 -2.86
N TRP A 266 6.85 -1.88 -2.79
CA TRP A 266 5.89 -2.92 -3.21
C TRP A 266 6.06 -3.29 -4.68
N TRP A 267 6.15 -2.29 -5.56
CA TRP A 267 6.34 -2.53 -7.00
C TRP A 267 7.65 -3.25 -7.29
N ALA A 268 8.77 -2.76 -6.75
CA ALA A 268 10.10 -3.30 -6.99
C ALA A 268 10.21 -4.77 -6.56
N ILE A 269 9.76 -5.12 -5.36
CA ILE A 269 9.77 -6.50 -4.86
C ILE A 269 9.02 -7.44 -5.79
N GLU A 270 7.83 -7.03 -6.26
CA GLU A 270 6.94 -7.93 -6.97
C GLU A 270 7.14 -7.92 -8.49
N TYR A 271 7.97 -7.01 -9.04
CA TYR A 271 8.39 -7.06 -10.43
C TYR A 271 9.44 -8.13 -10.71
N SER A 272 10.26 -8.44 -9.73
CA SER A 272 11.26 -9.49 -9.87
C SER A 272 10.70 -10.87 -9.47
N ALA A 273 11.40 -11.94 -9.85
CA ALA A 273 11.16 -13.24 -9.26
C ALA A 273 11.60 -13.28 -7.79
N GLY A 274 12.46 -12.33 -7.41
CA GLY A 274 13.03 -12.19 -6.08
C GLY A 274 13.75 -13.45 -5.62
N PRO A 275 14.00 -13.61 -4.33
CA PRO A 275 14.39 -14.90 -3.79
C PRO A 275 13.19 -15.89 -3.80
N SER A 276 11.96 -15.40 -3.67
CA SER A 276 10.75 -16.22 -3.71
C SER A 276 9.58 -15.52 -4.37
N VAL A 277 8.87 -16.24 -5.23
CA VAL A 277 7.61 -15.78 -5.84
C VAL A 277 6.46 -15.69 -4.83
N LEU A 278 6.62 -16.36 -3.70
CA LEU A 278 5.66 -16.37 -2.59
C LEU A 278 5.79 -15.11 -1.73
N LEU A 279 6.90 -14.37 -1.84
CA LEU A 279 7.06 -13.10 -1.12
C LEU A 279 6.06 -12.07 -1.66
N LYS A 280 5.10 -11.69 -0.81
CA LYS A 280 4.10 -10.66 -1.07
C LYS A 280 4.22 -9.57 -0.02
N TYR A 281 4.67 -8.40 -0.44
CA TYR A 281 4.93 -7.29 0.47
C TYR A 281 3.73 -6.90 1.33
N ARG A 282 2.55 -6.83 0.72
CA ARG A 282 1.31 -6.53 1.45
C ARG A 282 0.98 -7.58 2.52
N ASP A 283 1.27 -8.86 2.25
CA ASP A 283 0.97 -9.95 3.18
C ASP A 283 1.89 -9.86 4.39
N GLU A 284 3.16 -9.49 4.20
CA GLU A 284 4.09 -9.23 5.29
C GLU A 284 3.63 -8.04 6.16
N ILE A 285 3.20 -6.95 5.56
CA ILE A 285 2.60 -5.81 6.29
C ILE A 285 1.39 -6.29 7.12
N GLN A 286 0.52 -7.11 6.52
CA GLN A 286 -0.66 -7.66 7.20
C GLN A 286 -0.28 -8.57 8.38
N ASN A 287 0.74 -9.41 8.23
CA ASN A 287 1.19 -10.32 9.28
C ASN A 287 1.65 -9.54 10.53
N TYR A 288 2.51 -8.54 10.34
CA TYR A 288 2.96 -7.69 11.45
C TYR A 288 1.83 -6.87 12.06
N TYR A 289 0.97 -6.30 11.23
CA TYR A 289 -0.18 -5.54 11.72
C TYR A 289 -1.14 -6.44 12.52
N THR A 290 -1.44 -7.63 12.02
CA THR A 290 -2.34 -8.58 12.70
C THR A 290 -1.80 -8.96 14.08
N ALA A 291 -0.51 -9.25 14.18
CA ALA A 291 0.13 -9.59 15.47
C ALA A 291 0.00 -8.43 16.49
N LEU A 292 0.15 -7.20 16.07
CA LEU A 292 -0.03 -6.01 16.92
C LEU A 292 -1.51 -5.78 17.26
N TYR A 293 -2.38 -5.91 16.28
CA TYR A 293 -3.83 -5.75 16.44
C TYR A 293 -4.41 -6.73 17.47
N GLU A 294 -4.01 -7.99 17.42
CA GLU A 294 -4.43 -9.02 18.38
C GLU A 294 -3.95 -8.77 19.81
N GLN A 295 -2.87 -8.02 19.97
CA GLN A 295 -2.37 -7.55 21.26
C GLN A 295 -2.98 -6.20 21.69
N ASN A 296 -3.97 -5.67 20.95
CA ASN A 296 -4.56 -4.36 21.16
C ASN A 296 -3.54 -3.20 21.13
N MET A 297 -2.48 -3.34 20.36
CA MET A 297 -1.49 -2.29 20.15
C MET A 297 -1.93 -1.39 19.01
N ALA A 298 -2.33 -0.17 19.34
CA ALA A 298 -2.70 0.82 18.34
C ALA A 298 -1.50 1.17 17.46
N THR A 299 -1.63 0.97 16.15
CA THR A 299 -0.54 1.06 15.19
C THR A 299 -0.95 1.90 13.99
N ASP A 300 -0.12 2.86 13.58
CA ASP A 300 -0.29 3.62 12.33
C ASP A 300 0.41 2.90 11.16
N ILE A 301 -0.07 3.14 9.95
CA ILE A 301 0.62 2.78 8.71
C ILE A 301 1.07 4.08 8.06
N ILE A 302 2.38 4.29 7.95
CA ILE A 302 2.96 5.54 7.45
C ILE A 302 3.96 5.28 6.32
N GLY A 303 4.25 6.33 5.54
CA GLY A 303 5.26 6.28 4.49
C GLY A 303 6.69 6.33 5.03
N VAL A 304 7.64 5.84 4.24
CA VAL A 304 9.08 5.92 4.59
C VAL A 304 9.60 7.36 4.65
N GLU A 305 8.90 8.29 4.00
CA GLU A 305 9.25 9.71 3.99
C GLU A 305 8.55 10.52 5.10
N ASP A 306 7.58 9.95 5.81
CA ASP A 306 6.81 10.63 6.86
C ASP A 306 7.64 10.88 8.11
N ASP A 307 7.16 11.73 9.02
CA ASP A 307 7.84 12.04 10.28
C ASP A 307 7.72 10.86 11.26
N PHE A 308 8.85 10.49 11.89
CA PHE A 308 8.91 9.42 12.90
C PHE A 308 8.88 9.92 14.34
N SER A 309 8.89 11.23 14.57
CA SER A 309 9.13 11.83 15.89
C SER A 309 8.08 11.49 16.94
N ASP A 310 6.84 11.20 16.52
CA ASP A 310 5.73 10.87 17.42
C ASP A 310 5.74 9.38 17.87
N TYR A 311 6.60 8.55 17.25
CA TYR A 311 6.60 7.11 17.51
C TYR A 311 7.75 6.70 18.44
N ARG A 312 7.55 5.58 19.12
CA ARG A 312 8.56 4.88 19.90
C ARG A 312 9.07 3.63 19.20
N VAL A 313 8.21 3.01 18.39
CA VAL A 313 8.53 1.79 17.64
C VAL A 313 8.15 1.99 16.19
N ILE A 314 9.12 1.79 15.31
CA ILE A 314 8.92 1.72 13.86
C ILE A 314 9.24 0.31 13.39
N ILE A 315 8.29 -0.31 12.72
CA ILE A 315 8.46 -1.63 12.11
C ILE A 315 8.42 -1.45 10.58
N ALA A 316 9.43 -1.99 9.91
CA ALA A 316 9.59 -1.90 8.47
C ALA A 316 9.72 -3.32 7.87
N PRO A 317 8.63 -4.05 7.70
CA PRO A 317 8.68 -5.38 7.08
C PRO A 317 9.20 -5.27 5.66
N VAL A 318 10.19 -6.07 5.32
CA VAL A 318 10.77 -6.14 3.97
C VAL A 318 11.05 -4.75 3.38
N LEU A 319 11.84 -3.93 4.09
CA LEU A 319 12.28 -2.62 3.59
C LEU A 319 13.35 -2.83 2.51
N TYR A 320 12.97 -3.46 1.41
CA TYR A 320 13.83 -3.87 0.30
C TYR A 320 14.54 -2.67 -0.34
N MET A 321 13.76 -1.61 -0.63
CA MET A 321 14.22 -0.36 -1.21
C MET A 321 14.48 0.68 -0.14
N VAL A 322 15.71 1.16 -0.02
CA VAL A 322 16.06 2.27 0.86
C VAL A 322 16.29 3.53 0.04
N LYS A 323 15.26 4.38 -0.01
CA LYS A 323 15.29 5.66 -0.71
C LYS A 323 16.32 6.63 -0.09
N PRO A 324 16.83 7.61 -0.86
CA PRO A 324 17.76 8.62 -0.34
C PRO A 324 17.21 9.32 0.92
N GLY A 325 18.05 9.38 1.97
CA GLY A 325 17.70 10.03 3.26
C GLY A 325 16.88 9.19 4.23
N VAL A 326 16.37 8.03 3.82
CA VAL A 326 15.60 7.15 4.69
C VAL A 326 16.50 6.49 5.74
N ASP A 327 17.69 6.07 5.35
CA ASP A 327 18.68 5.50 6.24
C ASP A 327 19.11 6.50 7.34
N GLU A 328 19.38 7.75 6.98
CA GLU A 328 19.70 8.81 7.95
C GLU A 328 18.54 9.10 8.89
N LYS A 329 17.32 9.12 8.37
CA LYS A 329 16.10 9.30 9.19
C LYS A 329 15.93 8.17 10.20
N ILE A 330 16.07 6.91 9.78
CA ILE A 330 16.00 5.75 10.68
C ILE A 330 17.10 5.83 11.74
N LYS A 331 18.31 6.18 11.34
CA LYS A 331 19.44 6.34 12.25
C LYS A 331 19.18 7.44 13.30
N ALA A 332 18.66 8.59 12.86
CA ALA A 332 18.30 9.68 13.77
C ALA A 332 17.20 9.26 14.75
N PHE A 333 16.18 8.54 14.29
CA PHE A 333 15.11 8.00 15.13
C PHE A 333 15.65 7.06 16.22
N VAL A 334 16.55 6.13 15.86
CA VAL A 334 17.16 5.20 16.83
C VAL A 334 18.07 5.94 17.81
N GLN A 335 18.85 6.93 17.34
CA GLN A 335 19.69 7.77 18.20
C GLN A 335 18.88 8.60 19.20
N ALA A 336 17.67 8.98 18.84
CA ALA A 336 16.73 9.65 19.74
C ALA A 336 16.05 8.70 20.76
N GLY A 337 16.37 7.40 20.72
CA GLY A 337 15.84 6.39 21.64
C GLY A 337 14.66 5.58 21.09
N GLY A 338 14.35 5.73 19.82
CA GLY A 338 13.35 4.92 19.13
C GLY A 338 13.82 3.48 18.89
N ILE A 339 12.88 2.57 18.74
CA ILE A 339 13.12 1.17 18.40
C ILE A 339 12.75 0.95 16.94
N PHE A 340 13.73 0.55 16.13
CA PHE A 340 13.53 0.18 14.74
C PHE A 340 13.58 -1.34 14.59
N VAL A 341 12.58 -1.91 13.92
CA VAL A 341 12.48 -3.33 13.63
C VAL A 341 12.37 -3.51 12.13
N THR A 342 13.18 -4.36 11.55
CA THR A 342 13.07 -4.75 10.14
C THR A 342 13.21 -6.25 10.00
N THR A 343 12.97 -6.79 8.80
CA THR A 343 12.92 -8.22 8.55
C THR A 343 13.93 -8.62 7.47
N PHE A 344 13.91 -9.88 7.08
CA PHE A 344 14.67 -10.38 5.95
C PHE A 344 14.52 -9.49 4.72
N PHE A 345 15.46 -9.58 3.81
CA PHE A 345 15.45 -8.92 2.49
C PHE A 345 15.32 -7.38 2.57
N SER A 346 15.76 -6.76 3.67
CA SER A 346 15.73 -5.30 3.86
C SER A 346 17.05 -4.66 3.47
N GLY A 347 17.01 -3.45 2.89
CA GLY A 347 18.21 -2.69 2.52
C GLY A 347 18.97 -3.26 1.32
N TYR A 348 18.26 -3.92 0.42
CA TYR A 348 18.90 -4.61 -0.71
C TYR A 348 19.20 -3.68 -1.88
N VAL A 349 18.28 -2.76 -2.21
CA VAL A 349 18.40 -1.86 -3.37
C VAL A 349 18.22 -0.39 -3.00
N ASP A 350 18.67 0.48 -3.91
CA ASP A 350 18.40 1.92 -3.92
C ASP A 350 17.04 2.24 -4.58
N ASP A 351 16.72 3.52 -4.76
CA ASP A 351 15.48 3.99 -5.36
C ASP A 351 15.36 3.77 -6.89
N HIS A 352 16.42 3.22 -7.51
CA HIS A 352 16.43 2.78 -8.89
C HIS A 352 16.31 1.26 -9.05
N ASP A 353 16.10 0.54 -7.95
CA ASP A 353 16.13 -0.92 -7.89
C ASP A 353 17.51 -1.51 -8.22
N LEU A 354 18.59 -0.74 -7.99
CA LEU A 354 19.94 -1.21 -8.12
C LEU A 354 20.48 -1.71 -6.77
N VAL A 355 21.11 -2.87 -6.78
CA VAL A 355 21.69 -3.48 -5.59
C VAL A 355 22.74 -2.57 -4.98
N VAL A 356 22.65 -2.32 -3.68
CA VAL A 356 23.68 -1.63 -2.91
C VAL A 356 24.86 -2.57 -2.69
N THR A 357 25.95 -2.35 -3.44
CA THR A 357 27.13 -3.20 -3.37
C THR A 357 27.85 -3.09 -2.03
N GLY A 358 28.54 -4.16 -1.63
CA GLY A 358 29.24 -4.25 -0.34
C GLY A 358 28.52 -5.11 0.70
N GLY A 359 27.45 -5.79 0.30
CA GLY A 359 26.61 -6.67 1.14
C GLY A 359 25.41 -5.95 1.74
N TYR A 360 24.29 -6.62 1.82
CA TYR A 360 23.10 -6.06 2.45
C TYR A 360 23.07 -6.37 3.96
N PRO A 361 22.35 -5.62 4.77
CA PRO A 361 21.32 -4.65 4.42
C PRO A 361 21.81 -3.26 3.96
N GLY A 362 22.83 -3.20 3.14
CA GLY A 362 23.28 -1.98 2.47
C GLY A 362 23.55 -0.83 3.44
N LYS A 363 22.86 0.28 3.28
CA LYS A 363 23.00 1.48 4.11
C LYS A 363 22.56 1.29 5.57
N LEU A 364 21.79 0.23 5.87
CA LEU A 364 21.34 -0.09 7.23
C LEU A 364 22.34 -0.99 7.99
N ARG A 365 23.40 -1.48 7.33
CA ARG A 365 24.36 -2.43 7.89
C ARG A 365 24.95 -1.97 9.22
N ASP A 366 25.52 -0.78 9.26
CA ASP A 366 26.15 -0.23 10.47
C ASP A 366 25.13 -0.01 11.61
N LEU A 367 23.91 0.39 11.26
CA LEU A 367 22.84 0.62 12.24
C LEU A 367 22.36 -0.69 12.87
N LEU A 368 22.18 -1.73 12.04
CA LEU A 368 21.71 -3.04 12.48
C LEU A 368 22.84 -3.89 13.08
N GLY A 369 24.09 -3.58 12.75
CA GLY A 369 25.27 -4.33 13.21
C GLY A 369 25.30 -5.76 12.69
N ILE A 370 24.86 -5.97 11.46
CA ILE A 370 24.82 -7.26 10.76
C ILE A 370 25.17 -7.07 9.29
N TRP A 371 25.63 -8.14 8.63
CA TRP A 371 25.53 -8.28 7.19
C TRP A 371 24.96 -9.64 6.82
N VAL A 372 24.36 -9.71 5.65
CA VAL A 372 23.68 -10.90 5.14
C VAL A 372 24.49 -11.43 3.96
N GLU A 373 24.86 -12.71 4.04
CA GLU A 373 25.64 -13.39 3.01
C GLU A 373 24.74 -13.95 1.91
N GLU A 374 23.71 -14.69 2.30
CA GLU A 374 22.77 -15.35 1.40
C GLU A 374 21.36 -15.31 1.99
N SER A 375 20.36 -15.46 1.13
CA SER A 375 18.95 -15.66 1.52
C SER A 375 18.51 -17.03 1.02
N ASP A 376 18.13 -17.91 1.92
CA ASP A 376 17.53 -19.18 1.59
C ASP A 376 16.01 -19.03 1.42
N ALA A 377 15.51 -19.37 0.24
CA ALA A 377 14.09 -19.31 -0.10
C ALA A 377 13.47 -20.70 0.09
N LEU A 378 12.68 -20.83 1.14
CA LEU A 378 12.01 -22.09 1.45
C LEU A 378 10.86 -22.34 0.46
N PRO A 379 10.80 -23.53 -0.16
CA PRO A 379 9.66 -23.95 -0.96
C PRO A 379 8.35 -23.94 -0.17
N GLU A 380 7.23 -23.85 -0.89
CA GLU A 380 5.91 -23.90 -0.26
C GLU A 380 5.70 -25.18 0.56
N GLY A 381 5.39 -25.01 1.85
CA GLY A 381 5.19 -26.11 2.79
C GLY A 381 6.45 -26.60 3.49
N GLU A 382 7.62 -26.05 3.15
CA GLU A 382 8.86 -26.28 3.89
C GLU A 382 9.04 -25.21 4.97
N THR A 383 9.65 -25.60 6.08
CA THR A 383 9.90 -24.73 7.25
C THR A 383 11.26 -25.00 7.82
N ASN A 384 11.96 -23.96 8.24
CA ASN A 384 13.07 -24.05 9.16
C ASN A 384 12.58 -23.70 10.58
N HIS A 385 13.38 -23.92 11.59
CA HIS A 385 12.97 -23.69 12.97
C HIS A 385 14.05 -22.94 13.75
N PHE A 386 13.62 -22.26 14.81
CA PHE A 386 14.53 -21.67 15.80
C PHE A 386 13.90 -21.74 17.18
N THR A 387 14.75 -21.75 18.22
CA THR A 387 14.30 -21.72 19.60
C THR A 387 14.56 -20.34 20.21
N TRP A 388 13.51 -19.72 20.75
CA TRP A 388 13.61 -18.44 21.47
C TRP A 388 12.81 -18.49 22.77
N LYS A 389 13.45 -18.08 23.89
CA LYS A 389 12.84 -18.10 25.23
C LYS A 389 12.23 -19.45 25.62
N GLY A 390 12.82 -20.54 25.14
CA GLY A 390 12.38 -21.88 25.44
C GLY A 390 11.19 -22.40 24.62
N ALA A 391 10.69 -21.62 23.68
CA ALA A 391 9.69 -22.04 22.72
C ALA A 391 10.33 -22.23 21.34
N ARG A 392 9.93 -23.31 20.65
CA ARG A 392 10.31 -23.58 19.27
C ARG A 392 9.35 -22.85 18.33
N HIS A 393 9.90 -22.15 17.37
CA HIS A 393 9.18 -21.39 16.37
C HIS A 393 9.51 -21.88 14.97
N GLU A 394 8.57 -21.72 14.05
CA GLU A 394 8.74 -22.00 12.62
C GLU A 394 9.16 -20.73 11.90
N ALA A 395 10.13 -20.87 11.00
CA ALA A 395 10.48 -19.88 9.99
C ALA A 395 10.00 -20.40 8.63
N VAL A 396 9.34 -19.54 7.87
CA VAL A 396 8.80 -19.84 6.54
C VAL A 396 9.25 -18.78 5.55
N LEU A 397 9.17 -19.08 4.28
CA LEU A 397 9.38 -18.16 3.16
C LEU A 397 10.85 -17.84 2.90
N LEU A 398 11.55 -17.18 3.81
CA LEU A 398 12.94 -16.77 3.66
C LEU A 398 13.71 -16.89 4.99
N CYS A 399 14.91 -17.45 4.92
CA CYS A 399 15.88 -17.48 5.99
C CYS A 399 17.17 -16.81 5.53
N ASP A 400 17.52 -15.69 6.15
CA ASP A 400 18.77 -14.99 5.83
C ASP A 400 19.96 -15.59 6.61
N LEU A 401 21.06 -15.86 5.93
CA LEU A 401 22.34 -16.22 6.55
C LEU A 401 23.02 -14.94 7.06
N LEU A 402 22.87 -14.68 8.35
CA LEU A 402 23.28 -13.45 9.00
C LEU A 402 24.64 -13.57 9.69
N HIS A 403 25.48 -12.56 9.50
CA HIS A 403 26.74 -12.41 10.25
C HIS A 403 26.65 -11.17 11.17
N PRO A 404 26.75 -11.36 12.50
CA PRO A 404 26.73 -10.24 13.44
C PRO A 404 28.03 -9.42 13.37
N GLU A 405 27.87 -8.09 13.26
CA GLU A 405 28.95 -7.08 13.31
C GLU A 405 28.76 -6.16 14.52
N GLY A 406 28.49 -6.72 15.68
CA GLY A 406 28.17 -6.01 16.91
C GLY A 406 26.75 -6.23 17.42
N ALA A 407 25.89 -6.81 16.62
CA ALA A 407 24.56 -7.22 17.07
C ALA A 407 24.60 -8.43 18.01
N GLY A 408 23.70 -8.46 18.98
CA GLY A 408 23.52 -9.62 19.84
C GLY A 408 22.60 -10.65 19.19
N VAL A 409 23.06 -11.90 19.08
CA VAL A 409 22.28 -13.02 18.55
C VAL A 409 21.28 -13.49 19.61
N LEU A 410 19.99 -13.52 19.28
CA LEU A 410 18.91 -13.97 20.17
C LEU A 410 18.48 -15.41 19.90
N ALA A 411 18.56 -15.85 18.67
CA ALA A 411 18.23 -17.19 18.21
C ALA A 411 19.02 -17.54 16.94
N THR A 412 19.18 -18.83 16.69
CA THR A 412 19.78 -19.36 15.44
C THR A 412 18.82 -20.38 14.86
N TYR A 413 18.84 -20.54 13.54
CA TYR A 413 18.12 -21.60 12.88
C TYR A 413 18.64 -22.98 13.29
N GLU A 414 17.80 -24.00 13.22
CA GLU A 414 18.16 -25.39 13.56
C GLU A 414 18.81 -26.11 12.39
N GLU A 415 18.52 -25.66 11.16
CA GLU A 415 19.12 -26.16 9.91
C GLU A 415 19.82 -25.02 9.17
N ASP A 416 21.02 -25.32 8.66
CA ASP A 416 21.86 -24.40 7.90
C ASP A 416 21.37 -24.32 6.44
#